data_4864e88ecc3cf71f11747efd7dc741db
#
_entry.id   4864e88ecc3cf71f11747efd7dc741db
#
_cell.length_a   1.000
_cell.length_b   1.000
_cell.length_c   1.000
_cell.angle_alpha   90.00
_cell.angle_beta   90.00
_cell.angle_gamma   90.00
#
_symmetry.space_group_name_H-M   'P 1'
#
loop_
_entity.id
_entity.type
_entity.pdbx_description
1 polymer ?
#
loop_
_entity_poly.entity_id
_entity_poly.type
_entity_poly.pdbx_seq_one_letter_code
_entity_poly.pdbx_strand_id
1 'polypeptide(L)'
;RGNASVATATPAPTTAVPTATARPTATVRPTATPRPTATATAASEYTRLNYGSKGKAGRKLQNRLSKLGYPVGKVDGVWGDDTQFAVNLFQSAIGYTEHRYASAAMQEKLYSKKAPVYDPYMPLKEGKKGTPVKLMQQRLFDLGYFTTNDVEKEVDGVYGKRTTEAIKLFQTVCGYEEKKITGVADADTLMLLFDEKAPVNPGNVQPTPTSPVVIVTPTPTNVPTATPAPTEAPTATPAPTEVPTEVPTATP
;
A
#
# COMPACT_ATOMS: atom_id res chain seq x y z
N ARG A 1 -93.54 24.68 46.90
CA ARG A 1 -92.65 25.63 47.53
C ARG A 1 -91.33 25.65 46.75
N GLY A 2 -91.23 26.62 45.95
CA GLY A 2 -90.36 27.07 45.05
C GLY A 2 -89.07 27.72 45.57
N ASN A 3 -88.05 27.69 44.90
CA ASN A 3 -87.09 28.78 44.95
C ASN A 3 -86.51 28.95 43.60
N ALA A 4 -86.77 30.08 42.99
CA ALA A 4 -86.18 30.50 41.74
C ALA A 4 -84.77 30.99 42.00
N SER A 5 -83.81 30.42 41.31
CA SER A 5 -82.45 30.88 41.36
C SER A 5 -82.15 31.73 40.10
N VAL A 6 -81.84 32.99 40.38
CA VAL A 6 -81.59 34.00 39.35
C VAL A 6 -80.28 33.69 38.68
N ALA A 7 -80.27 33.51 37.36
CA ALA A 7 -79.04 33.35 36.57
C ALA A 7 -78.42 34.73 36.34
N THR A 8 -77.18 34.89 36.88
CA THR A 8 -76.31 36.04 36.62
C THR A 8 -75.63 35.85 35.27
N ALA A 9 -75.83 36.74 34.36
CA ALA A 9 -75.20 36.73 33.04
C ALA A 9 -73.75 37.13 33.16
N THR A 10 -72.86 36.23 32.75
CA THR A 10 -71.42 36.45 32.61
C THR A 10 -71.15 37.27 31.35
N PRO A 11 -70.39 38.36 31.40
CA PRO A 11 -70.04 39.15 30.19
C PRO A 11 -69.11 38.34 29.29
N ALA A 12 -69.34 38.47 27.98
CA ALA A 12 -68.55 37.81 26.96
C ALA A 12 -67.12 38.35 26.92
N PRO A 13 -66.10 37.49 26.64
CA PRO A 13 -64.73 37.91 26.52
C PRO A 13 -64.49 38.79 25.29
N THR A 14 -63.93 39.96 25.49
CA THR A 14 -63.48 40.89 24.44
C THR A 14 -62.35 40.25 23.64
N THR A 15 -62.53 39.97 22.40
CA THR A 15 -61.50 39.45 21.47
C THR A 15 -60.41 40.51 21.25
N ALA A 16 -59.24 40.28 21.85
CA ALA A 16 -58.07 41.08 21.56
C ALA A 16 -57.57 40.85 20.13
N VAL A 17 -57.46 41.92 19.35
CA VAL A 17 -56.89 41.93 18.01
C VAL A 17 -55.42 41.52 18.12
N PRO A 18 -54.90 40.52 17.41
CA PRO A 18 -53.50 40.17 17.45
C PRO A 18 -52.67 41.32 16.80
N THR A 19 -51.78 41.89 17.61
CA THR A 19 -50.73 42.81 17.13
C THR A 19 -49.80 42.05 16.16
N ALA A 20 -49.57 42.60 14.95
CA ALA A 20 -48.73 42.00 13.96
C ALA A 20 -47.31 41.82 14.50
N THR A 21 -46.90 40.57 14.67
CA THR A 21 -45.55 40.20 15.04
C THR A 21 -44.61 40.59 13.90
N ALA A 22 -43.59 41.39 14.20
CA ALA A 22 -42.60 41.83 13.25
C ALA A 22 -41.92 40.61 12.58
N ARG A 23 -41.93 40.61 11.26
CA ARG A 23 -41.27 39.61 10.43
C ARG A 23 -39.79 39.56 10.82
N PRO A 24 -39.19 38.37 11.12
CA PRO A 24 -37.78 38.27 11.44
C PRO A 24 -36.94 38.83 10.27
N THR A 25 -36.04 39.74 10.56
CA THR A 25 -35.06 40.27 9.64
C THR A 25 -34.23 39.11 9.11
N ALA A 26 -34.03 39.05 7.79
CA ALA A 26 -33.25 37.98 7.15
C ALA A 26 -31.87 37.93 7.76
N THR A 27 -31.58 36.80 8.42
CA THR A 27 -30.23 36.48 8.91
C THR A 27 -29.29 36.40 7.70
N VAL A 28 -28.29 37.25 7.64
CA VAL A 28 -27.25 37.20 6.60
C VAL A 28 -26.67 35.78 6.58
N ARG A 29 -26.86 35.08 5.45
CA ARG A 29 -26.25 33.80 5.16
C ARG A 29 -24.73 33.94 5.38
N PRO A 30 -24.08 33.06 6.16
CA PRO A 30 -22.64 33.11 6.33
C PRO A 30 -21.98 33.01 4.94
N THR A 31 -21.11 33.99 4.64
CA THR A 31 -20.30 33.99 3.43
C THR A 31 -19.49 32.71 3.42
N ALA A 32 -19.59 31.93 2.35
CA ALA A 32 -18.86 30.70 2.21
C ALA A 32 -17.36 30.99 2.41
N THR A 33 -16.78 30.38 3.46
CA THR A 33 -15.34 30.36 3.65
C THR A 33 -14.70 29.85 2.34
N PRO A 34 -13.73 30.59 1.76
CA PRO A 34 -13.10 30.13 0.53
C PRO A 34 -12.54 28.73 0.79
N ARG A 35 -13.02 27.76 0.02
CA ARG A 35 -12.45 26.42 -0.01
C ARG A 35 -10.96 26.59 -0.28
N PRO A 36 -10.05 25.97 0.50
CA PRO A 36 -8.63 26.07 0.23
C PRO A 36 -8.39 25.74 -1.24
N THR A 37 -7.87 26.71 -1.96
CA THR A 37 -7.46 26.53 -3.36
C THR A 37 -6.45 25.40 -3.34
N ALA A 38 -6.76 24.28 -4.02
CA ALA A 38 -5.81 23.21 -4.19
C ALA A 38 -4.56 23.84 -4.79
N THR A 39 -3.48 23.90 -4.00
CA THR A 39 -2.16 24.25 -4.48
C THR A 39 -1.92 23.41 -5.71
N ALA A 40 -1.73 24.01 -6.86
CA ALA A 40 -1.43 23.29 -8.10
C ALA A 40 -0.17 22.47 -7.83
N THR A 41 -0.36 21.19 -7.51
CA THR A 41 0.73 20.21 -7.45
C THR A 41 1.31 20.18 -8.84
N ALA A 42 2.60 20.47 -8.98
CA ALA A 42 3.32 20.39 -10.25
C ALA A 42 2.89 19.06 -10.93
N ALA A 43 2.50 19.13 -12.20
CA ALA A 43 2.00 17.97 -12.91
C ALA A 43 3.04 16.85 -12.78
N SER A 44 2.64 15.72 -12.18
CA SER A 44 3.54 14.60 -11.98
C SER A 44 4.00 14.07 -13.33
N GLU A 45 5.29 13.75 -13.45
CA GLU A 45 5.88 13.10 -14.64
C GLU A 45 5.23 11.73 -14.93
N TYR A 46 4.55 11.15 -13.92
CA TYR A 46 4.04 9.79 -13.99
C TYR A 46 2.54 9.76 -14.24
N THR A 47 2.14 8.99 -15.25
CA THR A 47 0.72 8.65 -15.47
C THR A 47 0.34 7.42 -14.66
N ARG A 48 -0.94 7.36 -14.24
CA ARG A 48 -1.49 6.20 -13.54
C ARG A 48 -1.39 4.94 -14.39
N LEU A 49 -0.85 3.87 -13.81
CA LEU A 49 -0.85 2.52 -14.39
C LEU A 49 -1.85 1.64 -13.64
N ASN A 50 -2.56 0.77 -14.34
CA ASN A 50 -3.56 -0.11 -13.78
C ASN A 50 -3.19 -1.58 -14.02
N TYR A 51 -3.76 -2.47 -13.22
CA TYR A 51 -3.76 -3.90 -13.52
C TYR A 51 -4.23 -4.14 -14.96
N GLY A 52 -3.54 -5.02 -15.68
CA GLY A 52 -3.76 -5.27 -17.11
C GLY A 52 -3.04 -4.32 -18.07
N SER A 53 -2.43 -3.23 -17.58
CA SER A 53 -1.61 -2.34 -18.42
C SER A 53 -0.43 -3.09 -19.05
N LYS A 54 -0.10 -2.72 -20.30
CA LYS A 54 1.01 -3.30 -21.06
C LYS A 54 1.93 -2.22 -21.60
N GLY A 55 3.19 -2.57 -21.82
CA GLY A 55 4.15 -1.72 -22.53
C GLY A 55 5.30 -1.17 -21.67
N LYS A 56 5.97 -0.14 -22.20
CA LYS A 56 7.24 0.38 -21.64
C LYS A 56 7.11 0.90 -20.20
N ALA A 57 6.00 1.55 -19.85
CA ALA A 57 5.77 2.08 -18.52
C ALA A 57 5.61 0.95 -17.48
N GLY A 58 4.86 -0.12 -17.81
CA GLY A 58 4.75 -1.32 -16.99
C GLY A 58 6.11 -1.99 -16.78
N ARG A 59 6.90 -2.13 -17.84
CA ARG A 59 8.26 -2.69 -17.76
C ARG A 59 9.20 -1.83 -16.89
N LYS A 60 9.11 -0.49 -16.98
CA LYS A 60 9.88 0.43 -16.12
C LYS A 60 9.52 0.23 -14.65
N LEU A 61 8.23 0.10 -14.33
CA LEU A 61 7.73 -0.16 -12.98
C LEU A 61 8.22 -1.52 -12.45
N GLN A 62 8.06 -2.60 -13.22
CA GLN A 62 8.54 -3.94 -12.87
C GLN A 62 10.04 -3.96 -12.61
N ASN A 63 10.86 -3.36 -13.50
CA ASN A 63 12.30 -3.26 -13.32
C ASN A 63 12.67 -2.53 -12.01
N ARG A 64 11.95 -1.45 -11.67
CA ARG A 64 12.25 -0.72 -10.45
C ARG A 64 11.88 -1.50 -9.20
N LEU A 65 10.71 -2.14 -9.18
CA LEU A 65 10.29 -3.01 -8.09
C LEU A 65 11.28 -4.18 -7.91
N SER A 66 11.67 -4.83 -9.01
CA SER A 66 12.67 -5.91 -8.99
C SER A 66 14.01 -5.44 -8.41
N LYS A 67 14.51 -4.26 -8.81
CA LYS A 67 15.74 -3.67 -8.25
C LYS A 67 15.66 -3.36 -6.76
N LEU A 68 14.47 -3.17 -6.23
CA LEU A 68 14.20 -2.98 -4.81
C LEU A 68 13.94 -4.32 -4.08
N GLY A 69 14.06 -5.46 -4.78
CA GLY A 69 13.87 -6.80 -4.22
C GLY A 69 12.41 -7.28 -4.18
N TYR A 70 11.43 -6.48 -4.66
CA TYR A 70 10.04 -6.92 -4.69
C TYR A 70 9.82 -8.05 -5.70
N PRO A 71 9.04 -9.09 -5.36
CA PRO A 71 8.83 -10.26 -6.21
C PRO A 71 7.84 -9.94 -7.34
N VAL A 72 8.33 -9.45 -8.47
CA VAL A 72 7.53 -9.03 -9.64
C VAL A 72 7.30 -10.13 -10.66
N GLY A 73 7.86 -11.32 -10.44
CA GLY A 73 7.87 -12.36 -11.47
C GLY A 73 8.64 -11.94 -12.72
N LYS A 74 8.10 -12.24 -13.89
CA LYS A 74 8.72 -11.90 -15.17
C LYS A 74 8.59 -10.41 -15.49
N VAL A 75 9.69 -9.79 -15.87
CA VAL A 75 9.73 -8.40 -16.33
C VAL A 75 9.43 -8.32 -17.84
N ASP A 76 8.18 -8.41 -18.19
CA ASP A 76 7.67 -8.45 -19.57
C ASP A 76 6.93 -7.19 -20.00
N GLY A 77 6.66 -6.30 -19.07
CA GLY A 77 5.88 -5.08 -19.28
C GLY A 77 4.36 -5.30 -19.22
N VAL A 78 3.91 -6.49 -18.77
CA VAL A 78 2.49 -6.80 -18.57
C VAL A 78 2.19 -6.79 -17.06
N TRP A 79 1.27 -5.95 -16.62
CA TRP A 79 0.84 -5.94 -15.24
C TRP A 79 -0.18 -7.08 -14.98
N GLY A 80 0.31 -8.23 -14.62
CA GLY A 80 -0.43 -9.40 -14.16
C GLY A 80 -0.42 -9.53 -12.63
N ASP A 81 -0.77 -10.72 -12.14
CA ASP A 81 -0.90 -10.99 -10.70
C ASP A 81 0.43 -10.84 -9.94
N ASP A 82 1.55 -11.32 -10.47
CA ASP A 82 2.87 -11.15 -9.84
C ASP A 82 3.24 -9.68 -9.68
N THR A 83 3.01 -8.87 -10.73
CA THR A 83 3.25 -7.42 -10.66
C THR A 83 2.31 -6.76 -9.66
N GLN A 84 1.04 -7.20 -9.60
CA GLN A 84 0.07 -6.71 -8.63
C GLN A 84 0.50 -7.03 -7.20
N PHE A 85 0.96 -8.24 -6.97
CA PHE A 85 1.47 -8.68 -5.68
C PHE A 85 2.65 -7.81 -5.22
N ALA A 86 3.64 -7.59 -6.07
CA ALA A 86 4.77 -6.72 -5.80
C ALA A 86 4.36 -5.25 -5.54
N VAL A 87 3.37 -4.75 -6.28
CA VAL A 87 2.82 -3.40 -6.07
C VAL A 87 2.11 -3.30 -4.72
N ASN A 88 1.34 -4.31 -4.31
CA ASN A 88 0.69 -4.34 -3.00
C ASN A 88 1.72 -4.30 -1.87
N LEU A 89 2.75 -5.13 -1.95
CA LEU A 89 3.84 -5.13 -0.98
C LEU A 89 4.53 -3.76 -0.89
N PHE A 90 4.79 -3.11 -2.03
CA PHE A 90 5.37 -1.77 -2.04
C PHE A 90 4.41 -0.72 -1.47
N GLN A 91 3.12 -0.76 -1.82
CA GLN A 91 2.10 0.12 -1.27
C GLN A 91 2.01 -0.01 0.26
N SER A 92 2.01 -1.23 0.78
CA SER A 92 2.05 -1.49 2.22
C SER A 92 3.33 -0.94 2.87
N ALA A 93 4.49 -1.11 2.24
CA ALA A 93 5.77 -0.62 2.76
C ALA A 93 5.82 0.91 2.86
N ILE A 94 5.16 1.63 1.96
CA ILE A 94 5.07 3.11 2.01
C ILE A 94 3.84 3.62 2.79
N GLY A 95 3.09 2.74 3.45
CA GLY A 95 1.91 3.07 4.24
C GLY A 95 0.67 3.46 3.42
N TYR A 96 0.59 3.05 2.16
CA TYR A 96 -0.58 3.26 1.30
C TYR A 96 -1.55 2.09 1.43
N THR A 97 -2.84 2.38 1.20
CA THR A 97 -3.83 1.34 0.96
C THR A 97 -3.51 0.63 -0.34
N GLU A 98 -3.65 -0.69 -0.35
CA GLU A 98 -3.42 -1.51 -1.54
C GLU A 98 -4.50 -1.28 -2.59
N HIS A 99 -4.08 -1.04 -3.81
CA HIS A 99 -4.93 -0.79 -4.96
C HIS A 99 -4.40 -1.51 -6.20
N ARG A 100 -5.30 -1.86 -7.11
CA ARG A 100 -4.93 -2.45 -8.41
C ARG A 100 -4.44 -1.38 -9.42
N TYR A 101 -3.76 -0.35 -8.90
CA TYR A 101 -3.14 0.69 -9.71
C TYR A 101 -1.94 1.32 -9.00
N ALA A 102 -1.01 1.85 -9.78
CA ALA A 102 0.06 2.71 -9.32
C ALA A 102 -0.27 4.17 -9.67
N SER A 103 -0.62 4.97 -8.67
CA SER A 103 -0.84 6.40 -8.85
C SER A 103 0.46 7.12 -9.17
N ALA A 104 0.39 8.34 -9.69
CA ALA A 104 1.56 9.19 -9.87
C ALA A 104 2.36 9.36 -8.58
N ALA A 105 1.69 9.66 -7.46
CA ALA A 105 2.33 9.83 -6.15
C ALA A 105 3.02 8.54 -5.65
N MET A 106 2.43 7.36 -5.89
CA MET A 106 3.08 6.08 -5.58
C MET A 106 4.33 5.89 -6.44
N GLN A 107 4.25 6.20 -7.74
CA GLN A 107 5.39 6.08 -8.67
C GLN A 107 6.52 7.06 -8.31
N GLU A 108 6.22 8.28 -7.88
CA GLU A 108 7.21 9.23 -7.35
C GLU A 108 7.99 8.64 -6.18
N LYS A 109 7.28 8.00 -5.22
CA LYS A 109 7.94 7.31 -4.11
C LYS A 109 8.77 6.12 -4.60
N LEU A 110 8.25 5.32 -5.53
CA LEU A 110 8.93 4.16 -6.10
C LEU A 110 10.25 4.54 -6.79
N TYR A 111 10.26 5.64 -7.55
CA TYR A 111 11.45 6.08 -8.29
C TYR A 111 12.38 6.98 -7.46
N SER A 112 11.98 7.35 -6.24
CA SER A 112 12.83 8.13 -5.35
C SER A 112 14.07 7.35 -4.91
N LYS A 113 15.12 8.08 -4.47
CA LYS A 113 16.31 7.48 -3.84
C LYS A 113 16.01 6.86 -2.46
N LYS A 114 14.89 7.28 -1.83
CA LYS A 114 14.43 6.81 -0.51
C LYS A 114 13.37 5.72 -0.61
N ALA A 115 13.15 5.13 -1.80
CA ALA A 115 12.20 4.04 -1.95
C ALA A 115 12.62 2.86 -1.06
N PRO A 116 11.71 2.29 -0.25
CA PRO A 116 12.04 1.18 0.61
C PRO A 116 12.44 -0.06 -0.22
N VAL A 117 13.47 -0.75 0.22
CA VAL A 117 13.83 -2.09 -0.25
C VAL A 117 12.85 -3.08 0.36
N TYR A 118 12.53 -4.13 -0.36
CA TYR A 118 11.66 -5.19 0.14
C TYR A 118 12.31 -5.89 1.34
N ASP A 119 11.57 -5.96 2.42
CA ASP A 119 11.93 -6.69 3.62
C ASP A 119 10.81 -7.68 3.95
N PRO A 120 10.99 -9.00 3.74
CA PRO A 120 9.99 -10.00 4.04
C PRO A 120 9.70 -10.14 5.54
N TYR A 121 10.61 -9.67 6.39
CA TYR A 121 10.50 -9.74 7.85
C TYR A 121 10.20 -8.39 8.50
N MET A 122 9.67 -7.44 7.72
CA MET A 122 9.25 -6.14 8.26
C MET A 122 8.22 -6.35 9.39
N PRO A 123 8.46 -5.79 10.60
CA PRO A 123 7.61 -6.03 11.75
C PRO A 123 6.14 -5.65 11.53
N LEU A 124 5.24 -6.57 11.92
CA LEU A 124 3.79 -6.41 11.85
C LEU A 124 3.20 -6.41 13.25
N LYS A 125 2.18 -5.58 13.46
CA LYS A 125 1.48 -5.46 14.75
C LYS A 125 0.01 -5.14 14.55
N GLU A 126 -0.77 -5.23 15.62
CA GLU A 126 -2.19 -4.88 15.62
C GLU A 126 -2.46 -3.52 14.95
N GLY A 127 -3.49 -3.47 14.13
CA GLY A 127 -3.86 -2.33 13.30
C GLY A 127 -3.22 -2.30 11.91
N LYS A 128 -2.17 -3.08 11.63
CA LYS A 128 -1.63 -3.22 10.28
C LYS A 128 -2.59 -3.97 9.37
N LYS A 129 -2.56 -3.66 8.08
CA LYS A 129 -3.41 -4.27 7.05
C LYS A 129 -2.62 -4.52 5.78
N GLY A 130 -3.16 -5.41 4.94
CA GLY A 130 -2.67 -5.63 3.58
C GLY A 130 -1.96 -6.96 3.37
N THR A 131 -1.33 -7.10 2.21
CA THR A 131 -0.70 -8.34 1.74
C THR A 131 0.32 -8.93 2.74
N PRO A 132 1.21 -8.16 3.40
CA PRO A 132 2.13 -8.74 4.39
C PRO A 132 1.40 -9.42 5.55
N VAL A 133 0.30 -8.81 6.05
CA VAL A 133 -0.52 -9.39 7.11
C VAL A 133 -1.20 -10.67 6.62
N LYS A 134 -1.74 -10.64 5.41
CA LYS A 134 -2.42 -11.80 4.81
C LYS A 134 -1.48 -13.00 4.65
N LEU A 135 -0.25 -12.77 4.21
CA LEU A 135 0.77 -13.83 4.11
C LEU A 135 1.10 -14.45 5.47
N MET A 136 1.29 -13.61 6.49
CA MET A 136 1.55 -14.06 7.84
C MET A 136 0.35 -14.84 8.42
N GLN A 137 -0.87 -14.34 8.25
CA GLN A 137 -2.09 -15.04 8.67
C GLN A 137 -2.22 -16.39 7.98
N GLN A 138 -1.97 -16.48 6.67
CA GLN A 138 -2.00 -17.74 5.94
C GLN A 138 -1.02 -18.75 6.55
N ARG A 139 0.20 -18.32 6.85
CA ARG A 139 1.20 -19.20 7.46
C ARG A 139 0.80 -19.66 8.85
N LEU A 140 0.26 -18.77 9.68
CA LEU A 140 -0.30 -19.13 11.01
C LEU A 140 -1.48 -20.10 10.89
N PHE A 141 -2.33 -19.91 9.89
CA PHE A 141 -3.45 -20.80 9.61
C PHE A 141 -2.95 -22.19 9.21
N ASP A 142 -2.02 -22.27 8.27
CA ASP A 142 -1.43 -23.53 7.80
C ASP A 142 -0.73 -24.32 8.94
N LEU A 143 -0.19 -23.60 9.93
CA LEU A 143 0.45 -24.19 11.11
C LEU A 143 -0.54 -24.46 12.27
N GLY A 144 -1.83 -24.15 12.08
CA GLY A 144 -2.90 -24.45 13.05
C GLY A 144 -2.97 -23.50 14.25
N TYR A 145 -2.48 -22.27 14.14
CA TYR A 145 -2.48 -21.29 15.24
C TYR A 145 -3.79 -20.49 15.36
N PHE A 146 -4.73 -20.65 14.43
CA PHE A 146 -6.08 -20.11 14.58
C PHE A 146 -7.04 -21.15 15.19
N THR A 147 -8.08 -20.65 15.85
CA THR A 147 -9.06 -21.48 16.55
C THR A 147 -10.17 -22.00 15.64
N THR A 148 -10.29 -21.46 14.44
CA THR A 148 -11.30 -21.86 13.46
C THR A 148 -10.63 -22.37 12.18
N ASN A 149 -11.35 -23.23 11.45
CA ASN A 149 -10.90 -23.75 10.14
C ASN A 149 -11.45 -22.91 8.97
N ASP A 150 -11.93 -21.70 9.26
CA ASP A 150 -12.46 -20.77 8.26
C ASP A 150 -11.34 -19.84 7.79
N VAL A 151 -10.71 -20.22 6.67
CA VAL A 151 -9.60 -19.47 6.09
C VAL A 151 -9.99 -18.04 5.71
N GLU A 152 -11.19 -17.82 5.19
CA GLU A 152 -11.63 -16.48 4.78
C GLU A 152 -11.76 -15.53 5.96
N LYS A 153 -12.16 -16.07 7.10
CA LYS A 153 -12.31 -15.33 8.35
C LYS A 153 -10.97 -15.03 9.02
N GLU A 154 -10.02 -15.96 8.98
CA GLU A 154 -8.74 -15.83 9.69
C GLU A 154 -7.66 -15.17 8.83
N VAL A 155 -7.75 -15.28 7.49
CA VAL A 155 -6.79 -14.73 6.52
C VAL A 155 -7.39 -13.52 5.79
N ASP A 156 -7.86 -12.56 6.57
CA ASP A 156 -8.56 -11.37 6.09
C ASP A 156 -7.63 -10.19 5.71
N GLY A 157 -6.33 -10.31 6.03
CA GLY A 157 -5.35 -9.26 5.81
C GLY A 157 -5.43 -8.11 6.81
N VAL A 158 -6.13 -8.28 7.94
CA VAL A 158 -6.24 -7.28 9.02
C VAL A 158 -5.63 -7.84 10.30
N TYR A 159 -4.57 -7.23 10.79
CA TYR A 159 -3.96 -7.61 12.05
C TYR A 159 -4.84 -7.15 13.22
N GLY A 160 -5.80 -7.98 13.59
CA GLY A 160 -6.72 -7.76 14.71
C GLY A 160 -6.36 -8.60 15.93
N LYS A 161 -7.27 -8.64 16.91
CA LYS A 161 -7.08 -9.38 18.17
C LYS A 161 -6.81 -10.88 17.93
N ARG A 162 -7.55 -11.53 17.02
CA ARG A 162 -7.33 -12.95 16.71
C ARG A 162 -5.91 -13.21 16.19
N THR A 163 -5.43 -12.36 15.31
CA THR A 163 -4.04 -12.45 14.80
C THR A 163 -3.03 -12.23 15.91
N THR A 164 -3.31 -11.27 16.84
CA THR A 164 -2.47 -11.04 18.03
C THR A 164 -2.40 -12.27 18.93
N GLU A 165 -3.53 -12.93 19.16
CA GLU A 165 -3.61 -14.15 19.97
C GLU A 165 -2.87 -15.32 19.30
N ALA A 166 -3.05 -15.50 17.98
CA ALA A 166 -2.32 -16.50 17.19
C ALA A 166 -0.80 -16.31 17.25
N ILE A 167 -0.31 -15.06 17.13
CA ILE A 167 1.12 -14.76 17.28
C ILE A 167 1.60 -15.02 18.70
N LYS A 168 0.85 -14.65 19.74
CA LYS A 168 1.22 -14.97 21.12
C LYS A 168 1.36 -16.47 21.34
N LEU A 169 0.40 -17.23 20.81
CA LEU A 169 0.45 -18.71 20.90
C LEU A 169 1.67 -19.26 20.15
N PHE A 170 1.96 -18.75 18.96
CA PHE A 170 3.16 -19.13 18.22
C PHE A 170 4.45 -18.80 19.00
N GLN A 171 4.57 -17.59 19.56
CA GLN A 171 5.71 -17.18 20.38
C GLN A 171 5.88 -18.09 21.62
N THR A 172 4.75 -18.47 22.25
CA THR A 172 4.76 -19.45 23.38
C THR A 172 5.29 -20.81 22.94
N VAL A 173 4.80 -21.34 21.83
CA VAL A 173 5.24 -22.64 21.29
C VAL A 173 6.72 -22.60 20.86
N CYS A 174 7.20 -21.46 20.37
CA CYS A 174 8.62 -21.23 20.06
C CYS A 174 9.51 -21.05 21.29
N GLY A 175 8.95 -21.08 22.51
CA GLY A 175 9.71 -20.98 23.76
C GLY A 175 10.19 -19.57 24.11
N TYR A 176 9.48 -18.54 23.67
CA TYR A 176 9.78 -17.16 24.05
C TYR A 176 9.57 -16.97 25.57
N GLU A 177 10.45 -16.18 26.20
CA GLU A 177 10.23 -15.74 27.58
C GLU A 177 8.90 -14.96 27.68
N GLU A 178 8.17 -15.11 28.81
CA GLU A 178 6.86 -14.49 29.00
C GLU A 178 6.80 -12.99 28.65
N LYS A 179 7.84 -12.24 29.06
CA LYS A 179 7.96 -10.80 28.73
C LYS A 179 8.13 -10.50 27.23
N LYS A 180 8.48 -11.49 26.42
CA LYS A 180 8.65 -11.40 24.97
C LYS A 180 7.44 -11.91 24.19
N ILE A 181 6.44 -12.48 24.87
CA ILE A 181 5.17 -12.90 24.27
C ILE A 181 4.27 -11.68 24.14
N THR A 182 4.56 -10.87 23.14
CA THR A 182 3.92 -9.55 22.96
C THR A 182 2.72 -9.59 22.00
N GLY A 183 2.65 -10.60 21.16
CA GLY A 183 1.71 -10.63 20.04
C GLY A 183 2.09 -9.65 18.91
N VAL A 184 3.32 -9.14 18.89
CA VAL A 184 3.91 -8.41 17.77
C VAL A 184 4.73 -9.40 16.96
N ALA A 185 4.50 -9.48 15.66
CA ALA A 185 5.32 -10.25 14.75
C ALA A 185 6.52 -9.38 14.36
N ASP A 186 7.55 -9.39 15.21
CA ASP A 186 8.84 -8.77 14.93
C ASP A 186 9.65 -9.61 13.93
N ALA A 187 10.83 -9.12 13.54
CA ALA A 187 11.67 -9.80 12.55
C ALA A 187 12.00 -11.23 12.98
N ASP A 188 12.36 -11.44 14.25
CA ASP A 188 12.72 -12.77 14.77
C ASP A 188 11.50 -13.71 14.74
N THR A 189 10.32 -13.23 15.16
CA THR A 189 9.08 -14.00 15.09
C THR A 189 8.72 -14.36 13.65
N LEU A 190 8.86 -13.42 12.69
CA LEU A 190 8.57 -13.67 11.28
C LEU A 190 9.58 -14.63 10.65
N MET A 191 10.87 -14.53 10.99
CA MET A 191 11.90 -15.47 10.52
C MET A 191 11.58 -16.90 10.97
N LEU A 192 11.21 -17.10 12.25
CA LEU A 192 10.80 -18.41 12.77
C LEU A 192 9.50 -18.90 12.14
N LEU A 193 8.51 -18.02 11.96
CA LEU A 193 7.22 -18.39 11.38
C LEU A 193 7.34 -18.88 9.94
N PHE A 194 8.22 -18.26 9.16
CA PHE A 194 8.43 -18.60 7.76
C PHE A 194 9.54 -19.64 7.53
N ASP A 195 10.19 -20.09 8.59
CA ASP A 195 11.10 -21.23 8.51
C ASP A 195 10.36 -22.52 8.10
N GLU A 196 11.01 -23.39 7.35
CA GLU A 196 10.44 -24.69 6.95
C GLU A 196 10.14 -25.57 8.16
N LYS A 197 10.92 -25.43 9.24
CA LYS A 197 10.80 -26.16 10.50
C LYS A 197 9.94 -25.43 11.53
N ALA A 198 9.18 -24.39 11.13
CA ALA A 198 8.29 -23.69 12.04
C ALA A 198 7.37 -24.68 12.77
N PRO A 199 7.27 -24.59 14.10
CA PRO A 199 6.48 -25.55 14.86
C PRO A 199 4.99 -25.45 14.50
N VAL A 200 4.36 -26.60 14.33
CA VAL A 200 2.90 -26.71 14.23
C VAL A 200 2.30 -26.57 15.62
N ASN A 201 1.14 -25.95 15.74
CA ASN A 201 0.45 -25.85 17.02
C ASN A 201 0.06 -27.24 17.56
N PRO A 202 0.62 -27.68 18.70
CA PRO A 202 0.35 -29.02 19.23
C PRO A 202 -1.10 -29.22 19.68
N GLY A 203 -1.84 -28.12 19.92
CA GLY A 203 -3.26 -28.18 20.33
C GLY A 203 -4.27 -28.24 19.19
N ASN A 204 -3.82 -28.10 17.94
CA ASN A 204 -4.71 -28.09 16.78
C ASN A 204 -4.07 -28.86 15.64
N VAL A 205 -4.41 -30.16 15.52
CA VAL A 205 -3.92 -31.02 14.44
C VAL A 205 -4.73 -30.72 13.19
N GLN A 206 -4.37 -29.66 12.47
CA GLN A 206 -4.91 -29.35 11.17
C GLN A 206 -4.32 -30.31 10.12
N PRO A 207 -5.04 -30.69 9.05
CA PRO A 207 -4.46 -31.49 7.98
C PRO A 207 -3.24 -30.76 7.41
N THR A 208 -2.17 -31.52 7.16
CA THR A 208 -0.88 -31.05 6.66
C THR A 208 -1.05 -30.04 5.53
N PRO A 209 -0.42 -28.86 5.58
CA PRO A 209 -0.57 -27.82 4.55
C PRO A 209 -0.17 -28.38 3.19
N THR A 210 -1.09 -28.28 2.23
CA THR A 210 -0.93 -28.89 0.90
C THR A 210 -0.06 -28.04 -0.05
N SER A 211 0.43 -26.89 0.39
CA SER A 211 1.32 -26.06 -0.41
C SER A 211 2.26 -25.25 0.48
N PRO A 212 3.58 -25.36 0.25
CA PRO A 212 4.49 -24.37 0.84
C PRO A 212 4.13 -22.99 0.28
N VAL A 213 3.79 -22.04 1.15
CA VAL A 213 3.84 -20.62 0.79
C VAL A 213 5.30 -20.33 0.46
N VAL A 214 5.64 -20.39 -0.82
CA VAL A 214 6.95 -19.99 -1.30
C VAL A 214 7.01 -18.48 -1.09
N ILE A 215 7.51 -18.07 0.08
CA ILE A 215 8.12 -16.76 0.15
C ILE A 215 9.33 -16.89 -0.76
N VAL A 216 9.22 -16.30 -1.94
CA VAL A 216 10.40 -16.04 -2.76
C VAL A 216 11.27 -15.09 -1.94
N THR A 217 12.08 -15.68 -1.04
CA THR A 217 13.23 -14.97 -0.49
C THR A 217 13.99 -14.54 -1.72
N PRO A 218 14.22 -13.23 -1.94
CA PRO A 218 15.06 -12.83 -3.05
C PRO A 218 16.39 -13.53 -2.81
N THR A 219 16.70 -14.53 -3.63
CA THR A 219 18.09 -15.02 -3.73
C THR A 219 18.91 -13.76 -3.89
N PRO A 220 19.92 -13.48 -3.08
CA PRO A 220 20.73 -12.29 -3.23
C PRO A 220 21.24 -12.29 -4.66
N THR A 221 20.51 -11.61 -5.53
CA THR A 221 20.98 -11.35 -6.88
C THR A 221 22.22 -10.53 -6.65
N ASN A 222 23.38 -11.12 -6.97
CA ASN A 222 24.66 -10.46 -6.92
C ASN A 222 24.46 -8.98 -7.21
N VAL A 223 24.78 -8.15 -6.21
CA VAL A 223 24.87 -6.70 -6.42
C VAL A 223 25.62 -6.56 -7.73
N PRO A 224 25.07 -5.94 -8.78
CA PRO A 224 25.85 -5.76 -9.98
C PRO A 224 27.08 -4.98 -9.55
N THR A 225 28.24 -5.66 -9.57
CA THR A 225 29.55 -5.02 -9.47
C THR A 225 29.48 -3.86 -10.45
N ALA A 226 29.76 -2.65 -9.97
CA ALA A 226 29.71 -1.45 -10.76
C ALA A 226 30.42 -1.76 -12.08
N THR A 227 29.65 -1.73 -13.18
CA THR A 227 30.22 -1.80 -14.52
C THR A 227 31.27 -0.69 -14.57
N PRO A 228 32.56 -0.98 -14.85
CA PRO A 228 33.56 0.06 -14.98
C PRO A 228 33.04 1.08 -15.99
N ALA A 229 33.23 2.36 -15.69
CA ALA A 229 32.88 3.43 -16.59
C ALA A 229 33.44 3.12 -17.99
N PRO A 230 32.69 3.40 -19.07
CA PRO A 230 33.21 3.17 -20.42
C PRO A 230 34.53 3.92 -20.53
N THR A 231 35.58 3.16 -20.81
CA THR A 231 36.90 3.65 -21.19
C THR A 231 36.71 4.63 -22.35
N GLU A 232 37.38 5.74 -22.27
CA GLU A 232 37.31 6.88 -23.19
C GLU A 232 37.14 6.49 -24.67
N ALA A 233 36.33 7.27 -25.38
CA ALA A 233 36.10 7.14 -26.78
C ALA A 233 37.44 7.08 -27.57
N PRO A 234 37.54 6.26 -28.60
CA PRO A 234 38.75 6.23 -29.44
C PRO A 234 39.02 7.62 -30.00
N THR A 235 40.24 8.11 -29.78
CA THR A 235 40.77 9.36 -30.35
C THR A 235 40.57 9.33 -31.86
N ALA A 236 39.94 10.37 -32.37
CA ALA A 236 39.71 10.52 -33.81
C ALA A 236 41.03 10.37 -34.60
N THR A 237 41.06 9.42 -35.54
CA THR A 237 42.14 9.27 -36.50
C THR A 237 42.21 10.54 -37.35
N PRO A 238 43.38 11.17 -37.47
CA PRO A 238 43.51 12.36 -38.30
C PRO A 238 43.18 12.04 -39.74
N ALA A 239 42.44 12.93 -40.41
CA ALA A 239 42.09 12.83 -41.80
C ALA A 239 43.34 12.79 -42.68
N PRO A 240 43.36 12.02 -43.81
CA PRO A 240 44.47 12.00 -44.71
C PRO A 240 44.68 13.38 -45.33
N THR A 241 45.92 13.89 -45.26
CA THR A 241 46.37 15.11 -45.88
C THR A 241 46.28 14.95 -47.41
N GLU A 242 45.50 15.80 -48.04
CA GLU A 242 45.46 15.84 -49.55
C GLU A 242 46.81 16.20 -50.12
N VAL A 243 47.30 15.35 -51.03
CA VAL A 243 48.51 15.60 -51.83
C VAL A 243 48.14 16.62 -52.88
N PRO A 244 48.90 17.73 -53.06
CA PRO A 244 48.62 18.68 -54.12
C PRO A 244 48.82 18.03 -55.49
N THR A 245 47.80 18.05 -56.34
CA THR A 245 47.86 17.66 -57.73
C THR A 245 48.64 18.71 -58.52
N GLU A 246 49.80 18.36 -59.05
CA GLU A 246 50.57 19.22 -59.96
C GLU A 246 49.77 19.54 -61.24
N VAL A 247 49.68 20.81 -61.54
CA VAL A 247 49.13 21.31 -62.82
C VAL A 247 50.17 21.12 -63.93
N PRO A 248 49.87 20.46 -65.06
CA PRO A 248 50.78 20.39 -66.15
C PRO A 248 50.89 21.76 -66.86
N THR A 249 52.10 22.30 -66.87
CA THR A 249 52.46 23.52 -67.63
C THR A 249 52.46 23.19 -69.11
N ALA A 250 51.63 23.88 -69.91
CA ALA A 250 51.72 23.86 -71.38
C ALA A 250 52.90 24.71 -71.84
N THR A 251 53.76 24.13 -72.63
CA THR A 251 54.86 24.81 -73.35
C THR A 251 54.50 24.97 -74.86
N PRO A 252 54.91 26.07 -75.52
CA PRO A 252 54.39 26.62 -76.73
C PRO A 252 54.65 25.80 -78.00
#